data_c79ab6dbcc6c52bc4a9157e90ddbaf4a
#
_entry.id   c79ab6dbcc6c52bc4a9157e90ddbaf4a
#
_cell.length_a   1.000
_cell.length_b   1.000
_cell.length_c   1.000
_cell.angle_alpha   90.00
_cell.angle_beta   90.00
_cell.angle_gamma   90.00
#
_symmetry.space_group_name_H-M   'P 1'
#
loop_
_entity.id
_entity.type
_entity.pdbx_description
1 polymer ?
#
loop_
_entity_poly.entity_id
_entity_poly.type
_entity_poly.pdbx_seq_one_letter_code
_entity_poly.pdbx_strand_id
1 'polypeptide(L)'
;MSQRKKIYKEPLFVKIVRVILIFVLLPFVVLHLILSVVKKTKEKKANKEKIAVFSMSQIDALSGVEFEGFLKKLFEKMGYFVETTKKSYDFGADLVISKNGTKSIVQAKCLNKTVGAKAIQEIIGAKNHYNVQNLMVVTNRYFSKEAETMALENDVKLINRDSLQDLMKRFEVYIDKEKNEFCAITKNAVQEMERKYPFWI
;
A
#
# COMPACT_ATOMS: atom_id res chain seq x y z
N MET A 1 -60.48 -37.33 17.86
CA MET A 1 -60.96 -35.96 17.67
C MET A 1 -60.07 -35.26 16.64
N SER A 2 -60.55 -35.15 15.38
CA SER A 2 -59.80 -34.56 14.29
C SER A 2 -60.08 -33.05 14.21
N GLN A 3 -59.10 -32.22 14.47
CA GLN A 3 -59.20 -30.76 14.33
C GLN A 3 -59.07 -30.40 12.84
N ARG A 4 -60.16 -30.08 12.18
CA ARG A 4 -60.17 -29.52 10.82
C ARG A 4 -59.58 -28.09 10.89
N LYS A 5 -58.41 -27.86 10.37
CA LYS A 5 -57.83 -26.53 10.12
C LYS A 5 -58.77 -25.76 9.16
N LYS A 6 -59.46 -24.69 9.67
CA LYS A 6 -60.21 -23.73 8.84
C LYS A 6 -59.20 -23.04 7.91
N ILE A 7 -59.25 -23.37 6.61
CA ILE A 7 -58.51 -22.65 5.59
C ILE A 7 -59.19 -21.28 5.39
N TYR A 8 -58.55 -20.26 5.87
CA TYR A 8 -59.02 -18.86 5.69
C TYR A 8 -58.77 -18.47 4.22
N LYS A 9 -59.83 -18.36 3.40
CA LYS A 9 -59.73 -17.87 2.02
C LYS A 9 -59.68 -16.35 2.07
N GLU A 10 -58.51 -15.75 1.75
CA GLU A 10 -58.38 -14.31 1.63
C GLU A 10 -59.44 -13.76 0.63
N PRO A 11 -60.13 -12.65 0.96
CA PRO A 11 -61.13 -12.06 0.07
C PRO A 11 -60.46 -11.57 -1.25
N LEU A 12 -61.18 -11.73 -2.36
CA LEU A 12 -60.70 -11.39 -3.70
C LEU A 12 -60.16 -9.94 -3.80
N PHE A 13 -60.80 -9.02 -3.11
CA PHE A 13 -60.38 -7.61 -3.01
C PHE A 13 -58.97 -7.45 -2.50
N VAL A 14 -58.57 -8.19 -1.45
CA VAL A 14 -57.21 -8.13 -0.88
C VAL A 14 -56.18 -8.64 -1.89
N LYS A 15 -56.50 -9.66 -2.65
CA LYS A 15 -55.60 -10.16 -3.72
C LYS A 15 -55.44 -9.14 -4.84
N ILE A 16 -56.48 -8.48 -5.26
CA ILE A 16 -56.46 -7.43 -6.30
C ILE A 16 -55.59 -6.24 -5.83
N VAL A 17 -55.83 -5.75 -4.61
CA VAL A 17 -55.04 -4.64 -4.03
C VAL A 17 -53.55 -5.01 -3.96
N ARG A 18 -53.23 -6.23 -3.54
CA ARG A 18 -51.84 -6.72 -3.47
C ARG A 18 -51.15 -6.74 -4.83
N VAL A 19 -51.85 -7.20 -5.86
CA VAL A 19 -51.36 -7.21 -7.26
C VAL A 19 -51.13 -5.78 -7.76
N ILE A 20 -52.07 -4.86 -7.54
CA ILE A 20 -51.93 -3.45 -7.92
C ILE A 20 -50.72 -2.83 -7.20
N LEU A 21 -50.56 -3.07 -5.89
CA LEU A 21 -49.43 -2.56 -5.11
C LEU A 21 -48.07 -3.04 -5.66
N ILE A 22 -48.00 -4.33 -6.06
CA ILE A 22 -46.82 -4.88 -6.66
C ILE A 22 -46.51 -4.20 -7.99
N PHE A 23 -47.46 -4.05 -8.89
CA PHE A 23 -47.26 -3.40 -10.19
C PHE A 23 -46.92 -1.92 -10.10
N VAL A 24 -47.40 -1.21 -9.06
CA VAL A 24 -47.10 0.21 -8.84
C VAL A 24 -45.75 0.39 -8.13
N LEU A 25 -45.44 -0.40 -7.08
CA LEU A 25 -44.24 -0.22 -6.28
C LEU A 25 -43.00 -0.88 -6.88
N LEU A 26 -43.14 -2.01 -7.60
CA LEU A 26 -42.02 -2.73 -8.18
C LEU A 26 -41.14 -1.87 -9.12
N PRO A 27 -41.73 -1.04 -10.03
CA PRO A 27 -40.91 -0.16 -10.88
C PRO A 27 -40.08 0.85 -10.09
N PHE A 28 -40.63 1.40 -8.98
CA PHE A 28 -39.92 2.35 -8.12
C PHE A 28 -38.77 1.67 -7.37
N VAL A 29 -39.00 0.45 -6.88
CA VAL A 29 -37.93 -0.34 -6.22
C VAL A 29 -36.82 -0.70 -7.21
N VAL A 30 -37.16 -1.14 -8.41
CA VAL A 30 -36.20 -1.45 -9.47
C VAL A 30 -35.42 -0.21 -9.90
N LEU A 31 -36.11 0.93 -10.09
CA LEU A 31 -35.46 2.20 -10.42
C LEU A 31 -34.49 2.64 -9.30
N HIS A 32 -34.89 2.54 -8.03
CA HIS A 32 -34.04 2.86 -6.89
C HIS A 32 -32.79 1.97 -6.84
N LEU A 33 -32.94 0.66 -7.09
CA LEU A 33 -31.82 -0.28 -7.17
C LEU A 33 -30.86 0.07 -8.31
N ILE A 34 -31.39 0.38 -9.50
CA ILE A 34 -30.58 0.80 -10.66
C ILE A 34 -29.80 2.08 -10.33
N LEU A 35 -30.47 3.10 -9.77
CA LEU A 35 -29.83 4.36 -9.39
C LEU A 35 -28.75 4.15 -8.32
N SER A 36 -28.96 3.28 -7.35
CA SER A 36 -27.97 2.96 -6.31
C SER A 36 -26.74 2.24 -6.89
N VAL A 37 -26.94 1.31 -7.84
CA VAL A 37 -25.83 0.64 -8.54
C VAL A 37 -25.05 1.63 -9.41
N VAL A 38 -25.75 2.49 -10.17
CA VAL A 38 -25.12 3.53 -11.01
C VAL A 38 -24.33 4.53 -10.15
N LYS A 39 -24.87 4.95 -9.01
CA LYS A 39 -24.18 5.81 -8.05
C LYS A 39 -22.92 5.15 -7.52
N LYS A 40 -23.00 3.88 -7.10
CA LYS A 40 -21.88 3.09 -6.58
C LYS A 40 -20.80 2.82 -7.63
N THR A 41 -21.18 2.62 -8.90
CA THR A 41 -20.22 2.47 -10.01
C THR A 41 -19.56 3.80 -10.39
N LYS A 42 -20.29 4.93 -10.38
CA LYS A 42 -19.72 6.27 -10.57
C LYS A 42 -18.75 6.64 -9.45
N GLU A 43 -19.10 6.37 -8.19
CA GLU A 43 -18.21 6.60 -7.03
C GLU A 43 -16.94 5.73 -7.12
N LYS A 44 -17.05 4.45 -7.52
CA LYS A 44 -15.89 3.57 -7.76
C LYS A 44 -15.01 4.09 -8.90
N LYS A 45 -15.60 4.58 -10.00
CA LYS A 45 -14.85 5.13 -11.14
C LYS A 45 -14.17 6.46 -10.79
N ALA A 46 -14.88 7.36 -10.11
CA ALA A 46 -14.32 8.62 -9.62
C ALA A 46 -13.20 8.41 -8.59
N ASN A 47 -13.34 7.40 -7.69
CA ASN A 47 -12.29 7.04 -6.75
C ASN A 47 -11.06 6.41 -7.45
N LYS A 48 -11.28 5.67 -8.55
CA LYS A 48 -10.19 5.10 -9.36
C LYS A 48 -9.44 6.18 -10.17
N GLU A 49 -10.11 7.25 -10.59
CA GLU A 49 -9.50 8.41 -11.27
C GLU A 49 -8.71 9.31 -10.30
N LYS A 50 -9.08 9.33 -9.00
CA LYS A 50 -8.37 10.07 -7.94
C LYS A 50 -7.08 9.38 -7.46
N ILE A 51 -6.90 8.10 -7.75
CA ILE A 51 -5.76 7.31 -7.31
C ILE A 51 -4.78 7.20 -8.49
N ALA A 52 -3.77 8.05 -8.51
CA ALA A 52 -2.67 7.92 -9.45
C ALA A 52 -1.63 6.95 -8.90
N VAL A 53 -1.28 5.92 -9.70
CA VAL A 53 -0.11 5.08 -9.40
C VAL A 53 1.13 5.96 -9.39
N PHE A 54 1.92 5.87 -8.32
CA PHE A 54 3.14 6.65 -8.21
C PHE A 54 4.13 6.23 -9.30
N SER A 55 4.51 7.16 -10.16
CA SER A 55 5.51 6.90 -11.21
C SER A 55 6.91 7.22 -10.70
N MET A 56 7.93 6.62 -11.32
CA MET A 56 9.32 6.95 -10.99
C MET A 56 9.68 8.42 -11.24
N SER A 57 9.00 9.10 -12.18
CA SER A 57 9.19 10.54 -12.40
C SER A 57 8.68 11.38 -11.21
N GLN A 58 7.63 10.94 -10.55
CA GLN A 58 7.13 11.59 -9.33
C GLN A 58 8.06 11.33 -8.14
N ILE A 59 8.64 10.13 -8.04
CA ILE A 59 9.70 9.84 -7.05
C ILE A 59 10.91 10.74 -7.26
N ASP A 60 11.32 10.95 -8.51
CA ASP A 60 12.47 11.80 -8.84
C ASP A 60 12.28 13.28 -8.45
N ALA A 61 11.04 13.72 -8.31
CA ALA A 61 10.68 15.07 -7.89
C ALA A 61 10.59 15.25 -6.35
N LEU A 62 10.66 14.17 -5.58
CA LEU A 62 10.58 14.23 -4.13
C LEU A 62 11.86 14.83 -3.51
N SER A 63 11.68 15.60 -2.46
CA SER A 63 12.76 15.92 -1.53
C SER A 63 13.20 14.68 -0.74
N GLY A 64 14.36 14.73 -0.10
CA GLY A 64 14.83 13.61 0.75
C GLY A 64 13.80 13.20 1.80
N VAL A 65 13.21 14.18 2.49
CA VAL A 65 12.20 13.93 3.55
C VAL A 65 10.92 13.30 3.01
N GLU A 66 10.45 13.77 1.85
CA GLU A 66 9.29 13.19 1.20
C GLU A 66 9.56 11.76 0.73
N PHE A 67 10.78 11.48 0.26
CA PHE A 67 11.20 10.15 -0.13
C PHE A 67 11.28 9.19 1.08
N GLU A 68 11.79 9.64 2.24
CA GLU A 68 11.72 8.89 3.50
C GLU A 68 10.26 8.56 3.88
N GLY A 69 9.36 9.56 3.81
CA GLY A 69 7.93 9.38 4.04
C GLY A 69 7.28 8.39 3.09
N PHE A 70 7.65 8.44 1.80
CA PHE A 70 7.23 7.48 0.79
C PHE A 70 7.71 6.06 1.12
N LEU A 71 9.00 5.88 1.44
CA LEU A 71 9.56 4.58 1.80
C LEU A 71 8.93 4.01 3.07
N LYS A 72 8.64 4.85 4.07
CA LYS A 72 7.88 4.44 5.25
C LYS A 72 6.57 3.77 4.83
N LYS A 73 5.77 4.43 3.99
CA LYS A 73 4.49 3.89 3.51
C LYS A 73 4.67 2.62 2.67
N LEU A 74 5.71 2.54 1.85
CA LEU A 74 6.02 1.35 1.08
C LEU A 74 6.34 0.16 1.99
N PHE A 75 7.21 0.33 2.98
CA PHE A 75 7.57 -0.73 3.93
C PHE A 75 6.39 -1.13 4.84
N GLU A 76 5.57 -0.17 5.30
CA GLU A 76 4.33 -0.46 6.02
C GLU A 76 3.40 -1.37 5.19
N LYS A 77 3.29 -1.12 3.88
CA LYS A 77 2.54 -1.98 2.96
C LYS A 77 3.15 -3.37 2.79
N MET A 78 4.45 -3.46 2.83
CA MET A 78 5.18 -4.73 2.81
C MET A 78 5.02 -5.52 4.14
N GLY A 79 4.26 -4.98 5.11
CA GLY A 79 4.00 -5.61 6.40
C GLY A 79 5.08 -5.37 7.44
N TYR A 80 5.95 -4.37 7.25
CA TYR A 80 6.91 -3.96 8.28
C TYR A 80 6.27 -2.96 9.25
N PHE A 81 6.66 -3.04 10.51
CA PHE A 81 6.54 -1.92 11.44
C PHE A 81 7.68 -0.95 11.14
N VAL A 82 7.39 0.35 10.99
CA VAL A 82 8.36 1.34 10.53
C VAL A 82 8.41 2.54 11.47
N GLU A 83 9.59 2.85 11.95
CA GLU A 83 9.90 4.06 12.73
C GLU A 83 10.85 4.96 11.92
N THR A 84 10.59 6.26 11.92
CA THR A 84 11.53 7.25 11.38
C THR A 84 12.53 7.66 12.45
N THR A 85 13.79 7.80 12.10
CA THR A 85 14.82 8.26 13.00
C THR A 85 14.74 9.78 13.20
N LYS A 86 15.38 10.29 14.27
CA LYS A 86 15.47 11.74 14.49
C LYS A 86 16.59 12.32 13.65
N LYS A 87 16.32 13.36 12.87
CA LYS A 87 17.28 14.03 11.95
C LYS A 87 18.60 14.48 12.56
N SER A 88 18.67 14.64 13.86
CA SER A 88 19.84 15.15 14.58
C SER A 88 20.56 14.09 15.39
N TYR A 89 20.72 12.90 14.96
CA TYR A 89 21.49 11.79 15.56
C TYR A 89 21.02 10.46 14.94
N ASP A 90 20.83 10.47 13.60
CA ASP A 90 20.39 9.29 12.85
C ASP A 90 21.52 8.30 12.54
N PHE A 91 22.78 8.72 12.80
CA PHE A 91 23.99 7.94 12.54
C PHE A 91 24.06 7.34 11.11
N GLY A 92 23.27 7.89 10.17
CA GLY A 92 23.19 7.40 8.80
C GLY A 92 22.09 6.37 8.53
N ALA A 93 21.06 6.31 9.39
CA ALA A 93 19.85 5.53 9.15
C ALA A 93 18.62 6.44 9.22
N ASP A 94 17.80 6.44 8.16
CA ASP A 94 16.59 7.26 8.08
C ASP A 94 15.36 6.54 8.61
N LEU A 95 15.31 5.20 8.44
CA LEU A 95 14.22 4.37 8.94
C LEU A 95 14.75 3.16 9.71
N VAL A 96 14.00 2.79 10.75
CA VAL A 96 14.12 1.50 11.42
C VAL A 96 12.88 0.67 11.06
N ILE A 97 13.08 -0.51 10.49
CA ILE A 97 11.99 -1.39 10.08
C ILE A 97 12.08 -2.72 10.83
N SER A 98 10.95 -3.29 11.19
CA SER A 98 10.91 -4.60 11.85
C SER A 98 9.77 -5.46 11.32
N LYS A 99 10.06 -6.76 11.14
CA LYS A 99 9.07 -7.77 10.72
C LYS A 99 9.48 -9.13 11.27
N ASN A 100 8.52 -9.89 11.79
CA ASN A 100 8.73 -11.24 12.34
C ASN A 100 9.90 -11.32 13.36
N GLY A 101 10.04 -10.30 14.20
CA GLY A 101 11.11 -10.23 15.19
C GLY A 101 12.48 -9.80 14.65
N THR A 102 12.62 -9.65 13.34
CA THR A 102 13.86 -9.18 12.70
C THR A 102 13.83 -7.66 12.54
N LYS A 103 14.86 -6.98 13.03
CA LYS A 103 15.06 -5.53 12.94
C LYS A 103 16.12 -5.21 11.88
N SER A 104 15.87 -4.19 11.08
CA SER A 104 16.77 -3.68 10.04
C SER A 104 16.78 -2.16 10.05
N ILE A 105 17.85 -1.55 9.56
CA ILE A 105 17.90 -0.10 9.32
C ILE A 105 18.01 0.19 7.84
N VAL A 106 17.44 1.33 7.44
CA VAL A 106 17.36 1.76 6.05
C VAL A 106 17.91 3.17 5.92
N GLN A 107 18.82 3.35 4.97
CA GLN A 107 19.27 4.66 4.49
C GLN A 107 18.56 4.98 3.18
N ALA A 108 17.93 6.14 3.08
CA ALA A 108 17.27 6.64 1.91
C ALA A 108 18.12 7.68 1.16
N LYS A 109 18.28 7.54 -0.14
CA LYS A 109 19.01 8.51 -0.97
C LYS A 109 18.17 8.89 -2.18
N CYS A 110 17.47 10.03 -2.10
CA CYS A 110 16.76 10.63 -3.25
C CYS A 110 17.68 11.65 -3.91
N LEU A 111 18.27 11.30 -5.03
CA LEU A 111 19.29 12.11 -5.69
C LEU A 111 18.98 12.23 -7.19
N ASN A 112 19.66 13.15 -7.89
CA ASN A 112 19.64 13.29 -9.36
C ASN A 112 20.87 12.61 -10.03
N LYS A 113 21.72 11.97 -9.26
CA LYS A 113 22.96 11.30 -9.71
C LYS A 113 23.11 9.93 -9.05
N THR A 114 24.07 9.15 -9.55
CA THR A 114 24.48 7.85 -9.02
C THR A 114 24.92 7.95 -7.55
N VAL A 115 24.54 6.97 -6.74
CA VAL A 115 24.90 6.86 -5.32
C VAL A 115 26.23 6.17 -5.16
N GLY A 116 27.20 6.84 -4.54
CA GLY A 116 28.53 6.30 -4.29
C GLY A 116 28.66 5.55 -2.97
N ALA A 117 29.87 5.02 -2.70
CA ALA A 117 30.21 4.23 -1.53
C ALA A 117 29.94 4.93 -0.18
N LYS A 118 29.92 6.27 -0.15
CA LYS A 118 29.65 7.04 1.07
C LYS A 118 28.33 6.63 1.74
N ALA A 119 27.28 6.37 0.96
CA ALA A 119 25.97 5.96 1.50
C ALA A 119 26.05 4.59 2.19
N ILE A 120 26.92 3.70 1.71
CA ILE A 120 27.15 2.40 2.30
C ILE A 120 27.97 2.53 3.59
N GLN A 121 28.98 3.40 3.62
CA GLN A 121 29.74 3.70 4.82
C GLN A 121 28.87 4.28 5.93
N GLU A 122 27.96 5.20 5.60
CA GLU A 122 27.01 5.81 6.54
C GLU A 122 26.14 4.75 7.22
N ILE A 123 25.52 3.83 6.47
CA ILE A 123 24.65 2.80 7.07
C ILE A 123 25.42 1.73 7.83
N ILE A 124 26.66 1.39 7.42
CA ILE A 124 27.55 0.48 8.17
C ILE A 124 27.90 1.10 9.53
N GLY A 125 28.20 2.41 9.56
CA GLY A 125 28.47 3.13 10.80
C GLY A 125 27.30 3.11 11.79
N ALA A 126 26.06 3.09 11.31
CA ALA A 126 24.87 3.03 12.12
C ALA A 126 24.60 1.65 12.76
N LYS A 127 25.18 0.58 12.23
CA LYS A 127 24.93 -0.83 12.61
C LYS A 127 24.94 -1.06 14.13
N ASN A 128 26.03 -0.63 14.77
CA ASN A 128 26.23 -0.84 16.20
C ASN A 128 25.31 0.03 17.06
N HIS A 129 25.03 1.26 16.62
CA HIS A 129 24.15 2.17 17.34
C HIS A 129 22.71 1.59 17.46
N TYR A 130 22.21 1.01 16.38
CA TYR A 130 20.87 0.42 16.35
C TYR A 130 20.83 -1.04 16.81
N ASN A 131 21.99 -1.64 17.08
CA ASN A 131 22.13 -3.06 17.43
C ASN A 131 21.40 -3.99 16.46
N VAL A 132 21.70 -3.86 15.16
CA VAL A 132 21.08 -4.63 14.07
C VAL A 132 22.12 -5.31 13.22
N GLN A 133 21.73 -6.37 12.50
CA GLN A 133 22.57 -7.04 11.52
C GLN A 133 22.18 -6.69 10.07
N ASN A 134 20.90 -6.37 9.84
CA ASN A 134 20.39 -6.15 8.50
C ASN A 134 20.43 -4.66 8.15
N LEU A 135 21.17 -4.35 7.09
CA LEU A 135 21.40 -3.01 6.58
C LEU A 135 20.81 -2.89 5.17
N MET A 136 20.19 -1.76 4.86
CA MET A 136 19.61 -1.54 3.54
C MET A 136 19.82 -0.10 3.09
N VAL A 137 20.20 0.08 1.82
CA VAL A 137 20.22 1.41 1.17
C VAL A 137 19.24 1.40 0.01
N VAL A 138 18.36 2.41 -0.01
CA VAL A 138 17.34 2.57 -1.04
C VAL A 138 17.55 3.88 -1.77
N THR A 139 17.48 3.84 -3.10
CA THR A 139 17.61 5.05 -3.93
C THR A 139 16.65 5.06 -5.11
N ASN A 140 16.32 6.27 -5.59
CA ASN A 140 15.63 6.50 -6.85
C ASN A 140 16.56 6.42 -8.08
N ARG A 141 17.86 6.14 -7.88
CA ARG A 141 18.90 6.04 -8.91
C ARG A 141 19.61 4.69 -8.87
N TYR A 142 20.78 4.63 -9.45
CA TYR A 142 21.65 3.46 -9.47
C TYR A 142 22.84 3.68 -8.54
N PHE A 143 23.49 2.59 -8.16
CA PHE A 143 24.71 2.61 -7.36
C PHE A 143 25.96 2.60 -8.26
N SER A 144 27.06 3.16 -7.78
CA SER A 144 28.35 3.01 -8.42
C SER A 144 28.92 1.59 -8.17
N LYS A 145 29.86 1.15 -9.00
CA LYS A 145 30.51 -0.15 -8.81
C LYS A 145 31.17 -0.28 -7.44
N GLU A 146 31.80 0.79 -6.97
CA GLU A 146 32.44 0.84 -5.65
C GLU A 146 31.40 0.69 -4.53
N ALA A 147 30.22 1.30 -4.68
CA ALA A 147 29.12 1.14 -3.74
C ALA A 147 28.57 -0.29 -3.73
N GLU A 148 28.41 -0.90 -4.91
CA GLU A 148 27.94 -2.29 -5.05
C GLU A 148 28.95 -3.28 -4.44
N THR A 149 30.25 -3.10 -4.70
CA THR A 149 31.32 -3.93 -4.13
C THR A 149 31.32 -3.83 -2.61
N MET A 150 31.32 -2.59 -2.07
CA MET A 150 31.33 -2.36 -0.62
C MET A 150 30.07 -2.93 0.05
N ALA A 151 28.92 -2.82 -0.60
CA ALA A 151 27.67 -3.37 -0.09
C ALA A 151 27.71 -4.90 -0.01
N LEU A 152 28.24 -5.54 -1.03
CA LEU A 152 28.42 -7.01 -1.07
C LEU A 152 29.35 -7.49 0.05
N GLU A 153 30.48 -6.82 0.25
CA GLU A 153 31.50 -7.16 1.28
C GLU A 153 30.96 -6.98 2.72
N ASN A 154 29.91 -6.16 2.91
CA ASN A 154 29.36 -5.82 4.23
C ASN A 154 27.92 -6.28 4.45
N ASP A 155 27.37 -7.15 3.60
CA ASP A 155 26.00 -7.66 3.65
C ASP A 155 24.94 -6.53 3.67
N VAL A 156 25.20 -5.42 2.95
CA VAL A 156 24.26 -4.32 2.80
C VAL A 156 23.33 -4.58 1.62
N LYS A 157 22.02 -4.66 1.85
CA LYS A 157 21.03 -4.82 0.80
C LYS A 157 20.85 -3.51 0.03
N LEU A 158 20.97 -3.57 -1.29
CA LEU A 158 20.74 -2.43 -2.17
C LEU A 158 19.38 -2.53 -2.87
N ILE A 159 18.60 -1.45 -2.84
CA ILE A 159 17.39 -1.26 -3.64
C ILE A 159 17.63 -0.06 -4.54
N ASN A 160 17.95 -0.35 -5.80
CA ASN A 160 18.14 0.63 -6.85
C ASN A 160 16.81 1.03 -7.50
N ARG A 161 16.87 1.89 -8.52
CA ARG A 161 15.72 2.40 -9.27
C ARG A 161 14.79 1.29 -9.78
N ASP A 162 15.34 0.25 -10.40
CA ASP A 162 14.56 -0.82 -11.00
C ASP A 162 13.89 -1.68 -9.92
N SER A 163 14.65 -2.05 -8.90
CA SER A 163 14.11 -2.79 -7.74
C SER A 163 13.03 -1.99 -7.01
N LEU A 164 13.22 -0.67 -6.85
CA LEU A 164 12.22 0.21 -6.24
C LEU A 164 10.95 0.27 -7.09
N GLN A 165 11.09 0.41 -8.41
CA GLN A 165 9.95 0.42 -9.33
C GLN A 165 9.16 -0.89 -9.26
N ASP A 166 9.85 -2.03 -9.16
CA ASP A 166 9.20 -3.33 -9.02
C ASP A 166 8.47 -3.49 -7.69
N LEU A 167 9.05 -3.00 -6.59
CA LEU A 167 8.37 -2.95 -5.30
C LEU A 167 7.13 -2.06 -5.37
N MET A 168 7.22 -0.88 -6.00
CA MET A 168 6.08 0.01 -6.18
C MET A 168 4.95 -0.64 -6.96
N LYS A 169 5.25 -1.36 -8.06
CA LYS A 169 4.25 -2.09 -8.84
C LYS A 169 3.59 -3.20 -8.04
N ARG A 170 4.38 -3.96 -7.26
CA ARG A 170 3.89 -5.08 -6.45
C ARG A 170 2.99 -4.63 -5.31
N PHE A 171 3.37 -3.54 -4.66
CA PHE A 171 2.67 -3.06 -3.46
C PHE A 171 1.72 -1.90 -3.73
N GLU A 172 1.52 -1.49 -4.98
CA GLU A 172 0.57 -0.47 -5.42
C GLU A 172 0.50 0.74 -4.48
N VAL A 173 1.58 1.50 -4.37
CA VAL A 173 1.59 2.74 -3.58
C VAL A 173 0.97 3.87 -4.38
N TYR A 174 -0.04 4.54 -3.82
CA TYR A 174 -0.77 5.62 -4.45
C TYR A 174 -0.62 6.93 -3.66
N ILE A 175 -0.81 8.05 -4.33
CA ILE A 175 -1.02 9.35 -3.66
C ILE A 175 -2.52 9.65 -3.66
N ASP A 176 -3.05 10.00 -2.49
CA ASP A 176 -4.32 10.71 -2.40
C ASP A 176 -4.07 12.18 -2.75
N LYS A 177 -4.50 12.59 -3.97
CA LYS A 177 -4.30 13.95 -4.47
C LYS A 177 -5.05 15.02 -3.64
N GLU A 178 -6.11 14.64 -2.93
CA GLU A 178 -6.88 15.57 -2.09
C GLU A 178 -6.19 15.84 -0.76
N LYS A 179 -5.52 14.81 -0.20
CA LYS A 179 -4.84 14.91 1.10
C LYS A 179 -3.35 15.16 1.01
N ASN A 180 -2.79 15.06 -0.20
CA ASN A 180 -1.33 15.05 -0.43
C ASN A 180 -0.59 14.02 0.45
N GLU A 181 -1.29 12.93 0.81
CA GLU A 181 -0.81 11.84 1.66
C GLU A 181 -0.67 10.55 0.85
N PHE A 182 0.32 9.74 1.22
CA PHE A 182 0.51 8.41 0.64
C PHE A 182 -0.52 7.44 1.24
N CYS A 183 -1.41 6.91 0.40
CA CYS A 183 -2.44 5.94 0.81
C CYS A 183 -2.07 4.51 0.44
N ALA A 184 -2.43 3.58 1.34
CA ALA A 184 -2.23 2.15 1.16
C ALA A 184 -3.52 1.45 0.74
N ILE A 185 -3.47 0.51 -0.21
CA ILE A 185 -4.60 -0.36 -0.56
C ILE A 185 -4.40 -1.79 -0.01
N THR A 186 -5.47 -2.23 0.64
CA THR A 186 -5.97 -3.51 1.19
C THR A 186 -5.05 -4.70 1.52
N LYS A 187 -5.35 -5.27 2.70
CA LYS A 187 -4.76 -6.47 3.33
C LYS A 187 -4.73 -7.75 2.46
N ASN A 188 -5.61 -7.89 1.49
CA ASN A 188 -5.71 -9.11 0.66
C ASN A 188 -4.54 -9.29 -0.32
N ALA A 189 -3.97 -8.19 -0.83
CA ALA A 189 -2.80 -8.24 -1.72
C ALA A 189 -1.52 -8.69 -1.00
N VAL A 190 -1.40 -8.39 0.30
CA VAL A 190 -0.24 -8.77 1.12
C VAL A 190 -0.19 -10.29 1.32
N GLN A 191 -1.32 -10.92 1.65
CA GLN A 191 -1.40 -12.37 1.87
C GLN A 191 -1.14 -13.19 0.59
N GLU A 192 -1.58 -12.70 -0.56
CA GLU A 192 -1.36 -13.37 -1.84
C GLU A 192 0.12 -13.32 -2.25
N MET A 193 0.83 -12.26 -1.86
CA MET A 193 2.24 -12.08 -2.16
C MET A 193 3.19 -12.80 -1.20
N GLU A 194 2.86 -12.89 0.09
CA GLU A 194 3.57 -13.74 1.05
C GLU A 194 3.61 -15.21 0.57
N ARG A 195 2.54 -15.67 -0.07
CA ARG A 195 2.44 -17.00 -0.67
C ARG A 195 3.27 -17.16 -1.94
N LYS A 196 3.44 -16.10 -2.72
CA LYS A 196 4.11 -16.12 -4.03
C LYS A 196 5.61 -15.85 -3.99
N TYR A 197 6.08 -15.16 -2.95
CA TYR A 197 7.49 -14.72 -2.82
C TYR A 197 8.03 -14.88 -1.39
N PRO A 198 8.24 -16.11 -0.90
CA PRO A 198 8.64 -16.36 0.50
C PRO A 198 10.04 -15.84 0.86
N PHE A 199 10.88 -15.48 -0.14
CA PHE A 199 12.25 -14.99 0.08
C PHE A 199 12.37 -13.47 0.33
N TRP A 200 11.27 -12.72 0.41
CA TRP A 200 11.27 -11.28 0.68
C TRP A 200 10.77 -10.93 2.09
N ILE A 201 10.61 -11.95 2.92
CA ILE A 201 10.16 -11.86 4.32
C ILE A 201 11.37 -11.97 5.25
#